data_a5f491b28a266049ff2939bf7561f4fb
#
_entry.id   a5f491b28a266049ff2939bf7561f4fb
#
_cell.length_a   1.000
_cell.length_b   1.000
_cell.length_c   1.000
_cell.angle_alpha   90.00
_cell.angle_beta   90.00
_cell.angle_gamma   90.00
#
_symmetry.space_group_name_H-M   'P 1'
#
loop_
_entity.id
_entity.type
_entity.pdbx_description
1 polymer ?
#
loop_
_entity_poly.entity_id
_entity_poly.type
_entity_poly.pdbx_seq_one_letter_code
_entity_poly.pdbx_strand_id
1 'polypeptide(L)'
;ELIKQLNTYDCWALSTHSPGLKQILPFCPDDVRIAAWVKPFASFKPNVNPAYAWEPIIFRGARKRERTDMTVPDWVSANITLQKGTHGAKPMQFCLWLFELMGLRRGDELVDLFPGSGIVSRAWDTWIKCIPLFSE
;
A
#
# COMPACT_ATOMS: atom_id res chain seq x y z
N GLU A 1 2.06 1.30 19.82
CA GLU A 1 1.31 2.57 19.64
C GLU A 1 0.78 2.72 18.20
N LEU A 2 1.62 2.56 17.17
CA LEU A 2 1.18 2.73 15.77
C LEU A 2 0.02 1.78 15.41
N ILE A 3 0.12 0.50 15.73
CA ILE A 3 -0.95 -0.47 15.40
C ILE A 3 -2.25 -0.12 16.15
N LYS A 4 -2.16 0.34 17.39
CA LYS A 4 -3.34 0.82 18.13
C LYS A 4 -4.00 1.99 17.42
N GLN A 5 -3.21 2.94 16.93
CA GLN A 5 -3.71 4.08 16.16
C GLN A 5 -4.36 3.62 14.85
N LEU A 6 -3.71 2.72 14.10
CA LEU A 6 -4.24 2.19 12.85
C LEU A 6 -5.58 1.49 13.05
N ASN A 7 -5.73 0.74 14.14
CA ASN A 7 -6.97 0.02 14.43
C ASN A 7 -8.16 0.94 14.77
N THR A 8 -7.96 2.24 14.88
CA THR A 8 -9.07 3.21 15.01
C THR A 8 -9.71 3.57 13.66
N TYR A 9 -9.08 3.23 12.55
CA TYR A 9 -9.61 3.44 11.21
C TYR A 9 -10.42 2.24 10.73
N ASP A 10 -11.37 2.47 9.84
CA ASP A 10 -12.20 1.39 9.26
C ASP A 10 -11.34 0.38 8.49
N CYS A 11 -10.34 0.87 7.77
CA CYS A 11 -9.35 0.05 7.11
C CYS A 11 -7.99 0.77 7.09
N TRP A 12 -6.93 -0.01 6.96
CA TRP A 12 -5.58 0.56 6.92
C TRP A 12 -4.61 -0.35 6.16
N ALA A 13 -3.54 0.25 5.67
CA ALA A 13 -2.41 -0.44 5.06
C ALA A 13 -1.11 0.17 5.58
N LEU A 14 -0.16 -0.68 5.90
CA LEU A 14 1.15 -0.29 6.41
C LEU A 14 2.23 -0.95 5.56
N SER A 15 3.02 -0.13 4.88
CA SER A 15 4.19 -0.61 4.15
C SER A 15 5.35 -0.80 5.12
N THR A 16 6.05 -1.92 5.00
CA THR A 16 7.21 -2.23 5.81
C THR A 16 8.26 -2.97 4.96
N HIS A 17 9.30 -3.48 5.57
CA HIS A 17 10.29 -4.32 4.89
C HIS A 17 10.26 -5.73 5.48
N SER A 18 10.74 -6.72 4.72
CA SER A 18 10.59 -8.11 5.13
C SER A 18 11.19 -8.44 6.51
N PRO A 19 12.36 -7.91 6.89
CA PRO A 19 12.89 -8.15 8.24
C PRO A 19 12.03 -7.57 9.37
N GLY A 20 11.26 -6.52 9.09
CA GLY A 20 10.38 -5.89 10.08
C GLY A 20 9.09 -6.63 10.35
N LEU A 21 8.69 -7.56 9.48
CA LEU A 21 7.43 -8.29 9.61
C LEU A 21 7.31 -9.00 10.97
N LYS A 22 8.32 -9.74 11.36
CA LYS A 22 8.30 -10.49 12.63
C LYS A 22 8.25 -9.61 13.87
N GLN A 23 8.62 -8.33 13.74
CA GLN A 23 8.54 -7.36 14.83
C GLN A 23 7.17 -6.72 14.92
N ILE A 24 6.48 -6.56 13.80
CA ILE A 24 5.20 -5.84 13.69
C ILE A 24 4.01 -6.78 13.84
N LEU A 25 4.05 -7.93 13.18
CA LEU A 25 2.92 -8.88 13.13
C LEU A 25 2.41 -9.31 14.51
N PRO A 26 3.25 -9.53 15.55
CA PRO A 26 2.75 -9.89 16.87
C PRO A 26 1.80 -8.87 17.51
N PHE A 27 1.87 -7.60 17.08
CA PHE A 27 1.00 -6.54 17.56
C PHE A 27 -0.26 -6.36 16.71
N CYS A 28 -0.35 -7.05 15.57
CA CYS A 28 -1.47 -6.92 14.66
C CYS A 28 -2.64 -7.84 15.05
N PRO A 29 -3.90 -7.44 14.73
CA PRO A 29 -5.03 -8.36 14.81
C PRO A 29 -4.83 -9.59 13.92
N ASP A 30 -5.49 -10.70 14.26
CA ASP A 30 -5.36 -11.97 13.53
C ASP A 30 -5.90 -11.91 12.10
N ASP A 31 -6.77 -10.95 11.80
CA ASP A 31 -7.41 -10.80 10.50
C ASP A 31 -6.64 -9.93 9.50
N VAL A 32 -5.40 -9.55 9.82
CA VAL A 32 -4.56 -8.86 8.85
C VAL A 32 -4.15 -9.80 7.71
N ARG A 33 -3.96 -9.21 6.54
CA ARG A 33 -3.36 -9.89 5.39
C ARG A 33 -2.07 -9.18 4.98
N ILE A 34 -1.27 -9.86 4.18
CA ILE A 34 -0.02 -9.31 3.66
C ILE A 34 -0.09 -9.32 2.15
N ALA A 35 0.17 -8.16 1.56
CA ALA A 35 0.33 -7.99 0.12
C ALA A 35 1.79 -7.67 -0.20
N ALA A 36 2.16 -7.72 -1.47
CA ALA A 36 3.54 -7.52 -1.89
C ALA A 36 3.65 -6.46 -3.00
N TRP A 37 4.57 -5.52 -2.82
CA TRP A 37 5.02 -4.65 -3.89
C TRP A 37 6.37 -5.18 -4.40
N VAL A 38 6.37 -5.72 -5.62
CA VAL A 38 7.56 -6.24 -6.28
C VAL A 38 8.24 -5.11 -7.06
N LYS A 39 9.55 -4.98 -6.85
CA LYS A 39 10.40 -3.95 -7.48
C LYS A 39 11.30 -4.63 -8.52
N PRO A 40 10.92 -4.70 -9.81
CA PRO A 40 11.69 -5.44 -10.82
C PRO A 40 13.14 -4.96 -10.97
N PHE A 41 13.37 -3.66 -10.76
CA PHE A 41 14.70 -3.06 -10.80
C PHE A 41 15.09 -2.57 -9.40
N ALA A 42 15.21 -3.49 -8.45
CA ALA A 42 15.71 -3.15 -7.13
C ALA A 42 17.18 -2.72 -7.25
N SER A 43 17.53 -1.60 -6.62
CA SER A 43 18.92 -1.15 -6.57
C SER A 43 19.77 -2.15 -5.78
N PHE A 44 20.76 -2.72 -6.42
CA PHE A 44 21.72 -3.57 -5.74
C PHE A 44 22.61 -2.71 -4.85
N LYS A 45 22.60 -3.02 -3.57
CA LYS A 45 23.50 -2.38 -2.61
C LYS A 45 24.69 -3.30 -2.35
N PRO A 46 25.92 -2.77 -2.28
CA PRO A 46 27.06 -3.54 -1.85
C PRO A 46 26.78 -4.22 -0.52
N ASN A 47 27.20 -5.45 -0.36
CA ASN A 47 27.05 -6.24 0.86
C ASN A 47 25.61 -6.61 1.24
N VAL A 48 24.64 -6.42 0.35
CA VAL A 48 23.25 -6.86 0.54
C VAL A 48 22.93 -7.96 -0.49
N ASN A 49 23.05 -9.21 -0.05
CA ASN A 49 22.72 -10.38 -0.84
C ASN A 49 22.12 -11.45 0.08
N PRO A 50 20.88 -11.90 -0.13
CA PRO A 50 19.98 -11.53 -1.24
C PRO A 50 19.50 -10.09 -1.21
N ALA A 51 19.29 -9.51 -2.38
CA ALA A 51 18.73 -8.15 -2.50
C ALA A 51 17.26 -8.13 -2.08
N TYR A 52 16.84 -7.01 -1.49
CA TYR A 52 15.43 -6.78 -1.15
C TYR A 52 14.68 -6.28 -2.38
N ALA A 53 14.04 -7.19 -3.09
CA ALA A 53 13.35 -6.90 -4.35
C ALA A 53 11.83 -6.75 -4.20
N TRP A 54 11.31 -6.77 -2.99
CA TRP A 54 9.89 -6.56 -2.72
C TRP A 54 9.68 -5.97 -1.32
N GLU A 55 8.57 -5.27 -1.15
CA GLU A 55 8.13 -4.76 0.15
C GLU A 55 6.81 -5.38 0.53
N PRO A 56 6.67 -5.90 1.75
CA PRO A 56 5.38 -6.32 2.25
C PRO A 56 4.53 -5.15 2.70
N ILE A 57 3.23 -5.27 2.46
CA ILE A 57 2.22 -4.34 2.94
C ILE A 57 1.27 -5.12 3.84
N ILE A 58 1.21 -4.78 5.12
CA ILE A 58 0.22 -5.34 6.03
C ILE A 58 -1.05 -4.53 5.88
N PHE A 59 -2.19 -5.18 5.65
CA PHE A 59 -3.45 -4.46 5.50
C PHE A 59 -4.60 -5.16 6.22
N ARG A 60 -5.60 -4.37 6.57
CA ARG A 60 -6.77 -4.83 7.31
C ARG A 60 -8.00 -4.02 6.91
N GLY A 61 -9.16 -4.68 6.93
CA GLY A 61 -10.43 -3.98 6.75
C GLY A 61 -10.76 -3.64 5.30
N ALA A 62 -10.08 -4.27 4.33
CA ALA A 62 -10.41 -4.07 2.92
C ALA A 62 -11.90 -4.32 2.68
N ARG A 63 -12.54 -3.44 1.88
CA ARG A 63 -13.97 -3.52 1.60
C ARG A 63 -14.30 -4.86 0.93
N LYS A 64 -15.36 -5.51 1.42
CA LYS A 64 -15.83 -6.77 0.84
C LYS A 64 -16.29 -6.55 -0.60
N ARG A 65 -15.89 -7.47 -1.48
CA ARG A 65 -16.23 -7.42 -2.90
C ARG A 65 -17.38 -8.35 -3.20
N GLU A 66 -18.18 -7.96 -4.20
CA GLU A 66 -19.22 -8.80 -4.76
C GLU A 66 -18.64 -9.73 -5.84
N ARG A 67 -19.39 -10.78 -6.20
CA ARG A 67 -18.94 -11.74 -7.22
C ARG A 67 -18.73 -11.10 -8.60
N THR A 68 -19.39 -9.99 -8.85
CA THR A 68 -19.30 -9.24 -10.11
C THR A 68 -18.14 -8.27 -10.16
N ASP A 69 -17.49 -8.00 -9.00
CA ASP A 69 -16.33 -7.12 -8.95
C ASP A 69 -15.10 -7.80 -9.57
N MET A 70 -14.23 -7.00 -10.16
CA MET A 70 -12.96 -7.52 -10.66
C MET A 70 -12.08 -8.01 -9.51
N THR A 71 -11.43 -9.14 -9.71
CA THR A 71 -10.46 -9.66 -8.74
C THR A 71 -9.20 -8.79 -8.78
N VAL A 72 -8.78 -8.33 -7.61
CA VAL A 72 -7.53 -7.57 -7.45
C VAL A 72 -6.51 -8.50 -6.80
N PRO A 73 -5.36 -8.74 -7.43
CA PRO A 73 -4.31 -9.55 -6.82
C PRO A 73 -3.69 -8.83 -5.63
N ASP A 74 -3.23 -9.59 -4.65
CA ASP A 74 -2.55 -9.07 -3.46
C ASP A 74 -1.05 -8.81 -3.70
N TRP A 75 -0.69 -8.50 -4.92
CA TRP A 75 0.66 -8.08 -5.30
C TRP A 75 0.60 -7.11 -6.47
N VAL A 76 1.64 -6.28 -6.58
CA VAL A 76 1.84 -5.38 -7.71
C VAL A 76 3.31 -5.38 -8.09
N SER A 77 3.60 -5.27 -9.37
CA SER A 77 4.95 -5.05 -9.88
C SER A 77 5.03 -3.62 -10.42
N ALA A 78 5.87 -2.82 -9.78
CA ALA A 78 6.05 -1.42 -10.17
C ALA A 78 7.48 -0.99 -9.84
N ASN A 79 8.12 -0.30 -10.78
CA ASN A 79 9.48 0.17 -10.59
C ASN A 79 9.56 1.30 -9.57
N ILE A 80 10.68 1.36 -8.85
CA ILE A 80 10.98 2.45 -7.94
C ILE A 80 11.07 3.73 -8.75
N THR A 81 10.43 4.81 -8.25
CA THR A 81 10.61 6.14 -8.80
C THR A 81 11.88 6.74 -8.22
N LEU A 82 12.90 6.90 -9.06
CA LEU A 82 14.16 7.55 -8.66
C LEU A 82 13.96 9.07 -8.66
N GLN A 83 13.56 9.62 -7.55
CA GLN A 83 13.55 11.06 -7.33
C GLN A 83 14.70 11.44 -6.40
N LYS A 84 15.53 12.40 -6.83
CA LYS A 84 16.60 12.91 -5.99
C LYS A 84 16.05 13.41 -4.65
N GLY A 85 16.63 12.91 -3.57
CA GLY A 85 16.34 13.37 -2.22
C GLY A 85 15.15 12.72 -1.52
N THR A 86 14.44 11.79 -2.17
CA THR A 86 13.30 11.10 -1.54
C THR A 86 13.55 9.60 -1.48
N HIS A 87 13.93 9.11 -0.30
CA HIS A 87 14.04 7.69 -0.05
C HIS A 87 12.65 7.08 0.18
N GLY A 88 12.36 5.95 -0.47
CA GLY A 88 11.14 5.20 -0.25
C GLY A 88 9.89 5.79 -0.90
N ALA A 89 10.05 6.69 -1.88
CA ALA A 89 8.91 7.22 -2.63
C ALA A 89 8.19 6.10 -3.36
N LYS A 90 6.87 5.99 -3.16
CA LYS A 90 6.03 4.99 -3.81
C LYS A 90 5.70 5.47 -5.23
N PRO A 91 5.74 4.60 -6.25
CA PRO A 91 5.27 4.98 -7.58
C PRO A 91 3.74 5.17 -7.59
N MET A 92 3.24 5.98 -8.51
CA MET A 92 1.81 6.22 -8.70
C MET A 92 1.05 4.89 -8.87
N GLN A 93 1.61 3.97 -9.67
CA GLN A 93 1.02 2.67 -9.93
C GLN A 93 0.80 1.85 -8.64
N PHE A 94 1.74 1.91 -7.71
CA PHE A 94 1.60 1.28 -6.39
C PHE A 94 0.40 1.84 -5.63
N CYS A 95 0.28 3.17 -5.59
CA CYS A 95 -0.80 3.83 -4.85
C CYS A 95 -2.17 3.48 -5.44
N LEU A 96 -2.32 3.52 -6.75
CA LEU A 96 -3.58 3.19 -7.42
C LEU A 96 -3.98 1.73 -7.18
N TRP A 97 -3.03 0.81 -7.27
CA TRP A 97 -3.27 -0.59 -6.93
C TRP A 97 -3.71 -0.76 -5.48
N LEU A 98 -3.06 -0.06 -4.55
CA LEU A 98 -3.40 -0.14 -3.12
C LEU A 98 -4.82 0.32 -2.85
N PHE A 99 -5.26 1.39 -3.51
CA PHE A 99 -6.64 1.87 -3.38
C PHE A 99 -7.64 0.84 -3.90
N GLU A 100 -7.34 0.18 -5.00
CA GLU A 100 -8.16 -0.94 -5.50
C GLU A 100 -8.17 -2.13 -4.54
N LEU A 101 -7.00 -2.51 -4.03
CA LEU A 101 -6.87 -3.60 -3.06
C LEU A 101 -7.75 -3.38 -1.84
N MET A 102 -7.73 -2.15 -1.32
CA MET A 102 -8.53 -1.77 -0.15
C MET A 102 -10.02 -1.55 -0.47
N GLY A 103 -10.37 -1.49 -1.74
CA GLY A 103 -11.74 -1.26 -2.18
C GLY A 103 -12.25 0.13 -1.87
N LEU A 104 -11.39 1.13 -1.96
CA LEU A 104 -11.74 2.52 -1.65
C LEU A 104 -12.72 3.07 -2.67
N ARG A 105 -13.59 3.99 -2.23
CA ARG A 105 -14.63 4.60 -3.06
C ARG A 105 -14.61 6.11 -2.92
N ARG A 106 -15.25 6.77 -3.88
CA ARG A 106 -15.55 8.20 -3.76
C ARG A 106 -16.38 8.44 -2.49
N GLY A 107 -16.01 9.44 -1.71
CA GLY A 107 -16.62 9.72 -0.42
C GLY A 107 -15.86 9.13 0.78
N ASP A 108 -14.97 8.18 0.55
CA ASP A 108 -14.05 7.73 1.61
C ASP A 108 -13.04 8.83 1.94
N GLU A 109 -12.60 8.88 3.18
CA GLU A 109 -11.56 9.80 3.63
C GLU A 109 -10.23 9.06 3.74
N LEU A 110 -9.22 9.56 3.05
CA LEU A 110 -7.87 9.03 3.11
C LEU A 110 -7.02 9.84 4.07
N VAL A 111 -6.41 9.17 5.04
CA VAL A 111 -5.43 9.77 5.96
C VAL A 111 -4.07 9.13 5.71
N ASP A 112 -3.09 9.93 5.34
CA ASP A 112 -1.70 9.50 5.17
C ASP A 112 -0.88 9.94 6.38
N LEU A 113 -0.52 8.98 7.24
CA LEU A 113 0.22 9.26 8.47
C LEU A 113 1.69 9.60 8.23
N PHE A 114 2.24 9.24 7.08
CA PHE A 114 3.64 9.44 6.73
C PHE A 114 3.74 10.06 5.32
N PRO A 115 3.31 11.32 5.15
CA PRO A 115 3.09 11.89 3.81
C PRO A 115 4.34 11.95 2.92
N GLY A 116 5.53 12.12 3.49
CA GLY A 116 6.77 12.14 2.71
C GLY A 116 6.67 13.11 1.54
N SER A 117 6.79 12.59 0.30
CA SER A 117 6.70 13.39 -0.94
C SER A 117 5.28 13.84 -1.28
N GLY A 118 4.25 13.35 -0.59
CA GLY A 118 2.86 13.64 -0.90
C GLY A 118 2.28 12.84 -2.07
N ILE A 119 2.98 11.80 -2.53
CA ILE A 119 2.55 10.99 -3.68
C ILE A 119 1.21 10.30 -3.44
N VAL A 120 0.96 9.83 -2.22
CA VAL A 120 -0.29 9.12 -1.89
C VAL A 120 -1.48 10.07 -2.03
N SER A 121 -1.37 11.29 -1.54
CA SER A 121 -2.43 12.31 -1.66
C SER A 121 -2.68 12.68 -3.13
N ARG A 122 -1.62 12.85 -3.92
CA ARG A 122 -1.75 13.13 -5.37
C ARG A 122 -2.39 11.95 -6.11
N ALA A 123 -2.01 10.73 -5.74
CA ALA A 123 -2.61 9.52 -6.30
C ALA A 123 -4.11 9.43 -5.96
N TRP A 124 -4.48 9.80 -4.74
CA TRP A 124 -5.87 9.83 -4.30
C TRP A 124 -6.70 10.81 -5.13
N ASP A 125 -6.19 12.01 -5.37
CA ASP A 125 -6.86 13.00 -6.22
C ASP A 125 -7.06 12.46 -7.65
N THR A 126 -6.07 11.77 -8.19
CA THR A 126 -6.17 11.10 -9.49
C THR A 126 -7.19 9.97 -9.48
N TRP A 127 -7.15 9.13 -8.46
CA TRP A 127 -8.07 7.99 -8.29
C TRP A 127 -9.53 8.44 -8.28
N ILE A 128 -9.85 9.45 -7.47
CA ILE A 128 -11.22 9.96 -7.36
C ILE A 128 -11.77 10.42 -8.71
N LYS A 129 -10.94 11.07 -9.53
CA LYS A 129 -11.33 11.56 -10.86
C LYS A 129 -11.57 10.41 -11.85
N CYS A 130 -10.88 9.28 -11.67
CA CYS A 130 -10.96 8.13 -12.57
C CYS A 130 -12.05 7.13 -12.20
N ILE A 131 -12.57 7.16 -10.97
CA ILE A 131 -13.66 6.28 -10.57
C ILE A 131 -14.95 6.71 -11.29
N PRO A 132 -15.62 5.81 -12.04
CA PRO A 132 -16.89 6.15 -12.67
C PRO A 132 -17.94 6.63 -11.66
N LEU A 133 -18.73 7.62 -12.07
CA LEU A 133 -19.77 8.22 -11.19
C LEU A 133 -20.82 7.20 -10.71
N PHE A 134 -20.94 6.09 -11.42
CA PHE A 134 -21.95 5.05 -11.18
C PHE A 134 -21.43 3.80 -10.47
N SER A 135 -20.21 3.84 -9.95
CA SER A 135 -19.60 2.70 -9.23
C SER A 135 -19.78 2.78 -7.71
N GLU A 136 -20.73 3.55 -7.25
CA GLU A 136 -21.11 3.68 -5.83
C GLU A 136 -22.03 2.54 -5.39
#